data_b59f0f5ce5da8fbdc96c5a48a974a5b9
#
_entry.id   b59f0f5ce5da8fbdc96c5a48a974a5b9
#
_cell.length_a   1.000
_cell.length_b   1.000
_cell.length_c   1.000
_cell.angle_alpha   90.00
_cell.angle_beta   90.00
_cell.angle_gamma   90.00
#
_symmetry.space_group_name_H-M   'P 1'
#
loop_
_entity.id
_entity.type
_entity.pdbx_description
1 polymer ?
#
loop_
_entity_poly.entity_id
_entity_poly.type
_entity_poly.pdbx_seq_one_letter_code
_entity_poly.pdbx_strand_id
1 'polypeptide(L)'
;KKYLSLKNKDIIFVSLSGRYDKKSGLPSSEWKFHQDIYNCKKEANAIVHAHSTNATAVASHKRGIPSFHYMVAMAGGNDIKCAKYATFGTRQLSRNILKALKDRKACLIANHGQIAFDVNLTKAFELAEEVENISLQYITSLKLGKPKILSLKEMKKVLSKAKNYKKG
;
A
#
# COMPACT_ATOMS: atom_id res chain seq x y z
N LYS A 1 17.39 -4.84 13.32
CA LYS A 1 17.11 -4.15 14.59
C LYS A 1 15.61 -4.17 14.86
N LYS A 2 15.20 -4.19 16.16
CA LYS A 2 13.78 -4.02 16.53
C LYS A 2 13.35 -2.57 16.23
N TYR A 3 12.11 -2.35 15.78
CA TYR A 3 11.61 -1.02 15.43
C TYR A 3 11.82 0.04 16.51
N LEU A 4 11.52 -0.29 17.78
CA LEU A 4 11.70 0.62 18.92
C LEU A 4 13.17 0.97 19.25
N SER A 5 14.14 0.26 18.67
CA SER A 5 15.57 0.51 18.85
C SER A 5 16.22 1.26 17.67
N LEU A 6 15.42 1.63 16.65
CA LEU A 6 15.91 2.39 15.51
C LEU A 6 16.22 3.83 15.91
N LYS A 7 17.33 4.37 15.39
CA LYS A 7 17.77 5.76 15.54
C LYS A 7 17.94 6.37 14.16
N ASN A 8 18.00 7.69 14.07
CA ASN A 8 18.20 8.41 12.81
C ASN A 8 19.39 7.89 11.99
N LYS A 9 20.49 7.50 12.67
CA LYS A 9 21.68 6.92 12.02
C LYS A 9 21.45 5.55 11.38
N ASP A 10 20.33 4.88 11.67
CA ASP A 10 19.98 3.58 11.09
C ASP A 10 19.17 3.73 9.79
N ILE A 11 18.83 4.97 9.42
CA ILE A 11 18.16 5.29 8.15
C ILE A 11 19.21 5.29 7.05
N ILE A 12 19.03 4.41 6.06
CA ILE A 12 19.98 4.27 4.95
C ILE A 12 19.48 5.06 3.75
N PHE A 13 20.33 5.96 3.25
CA PHE A 13 20.07 6.67 2.01
C PHE A 13 20.35 5.76 0.81
N VAL A 14 19.36 5.60 -0.06
CA VAL A 14 19.49 4.86 -1.33
C VAL A 14 19.04 5.78 -2.46
N SER A 15 19.91 6.00 -3.46
CA SER A 15 19.56 6.81 -4.63
C SER A 15 18.52 6.10 -5.52
N LEU A 16 17.82 6.87 -6.36
CA LEU A 16 16.88 6.30 -7.34
C LEU A 16 17.57 5.38 -8.38
N SER A 17 18.89 5.44 -8.51
CA SER A 17 19.68 4.48 -9.30
C SER A 17 20.11 3.24 -8.51
N GLY A 18 19.73 3.13 -7.22
CA GLY A 18 20.04 1.98 -6.36
C GLY A 18 21.44 2.02 -5.73
N ARG A 19 22.14 3.17 -5.77
CA ARG A 19 23.45 3.33 -5.13
C ARG A 19 23.26 3.74 -3.67
N TYR A 20 24.02 3.14 -2.78
CA TYR A 20 24.10 3.49 -1.36
C TYR A 20 25.51 3.30 -0.82
N ASP A 21 25.84 4.01 0.25
CA ASP A 21 27.14 3.85 0.93
C ASP A 21 27.08 2.63 1.85
N LYS A 22 27.89 1.63 1.54
CA LYS A 22 28.01 0.38 2.33
C LYS A 22 28.53 0.63 3.75
N LYS A 23 29.28 1.72 3.97
CA LYS A 23 29.77 2.09 5.31
C LYS A 23 28.63 2.54 6.24
N SER A 24 27.57 3.11 5.67
CA SER A 24 26.36 3.52 6.40
C SER A 24 25.47 2.33 6.80
N GLY A 25 25.73 1.14 6.27
CA GLY A 25 24.98 -0.08 6.54
C GLY A 25 24.30 -0.66 5.31
N LEU A 26 23.42 -1.64 5.55
CA LEU A 26 22.63 -2.27 4.49
C LEU A 26 21.19 -1.73 4.52
N PRO A 27 20.63 -1.33 3.38
CA PRO A 27 19.21 -0.99 3.29
C PRO A 27 18.33 -2.22 3.57
N SER A 28 17.05 -2.01 3.86
CA SER A 28 16.07 -3.10 3.95
C SER A 28 16.15 -3.98 2.70
N SER A 29 15.98 -5.29 2.85
CA SER A 29 15.90 -6.23 1.71
C SER A 29 14.82 -5.84 0.69
N GLU A 30 13.88 -5.00 1.09
CA GLU A 30 12.71 -4.60 0.30
C GLU A 30 12.84 -3.22 -0.36
N TRP A 31 14.01 -2.57 -0.25
CA TRP A 31 14.25 -1.24 -0.83
C TRP A 31 13.96 -1.17 -2.34
N LYS A 32 14.07 -2.30 -3.06
CA LYS A 32 13.89 -2.34 -4.52
C LYS A 32 12.49 -1.95 -4.97
N PHE A 33 11.43 -2.44 -4.33
CA PHE A 33 10.09 -2.03 -4.74
C PHE A 33 9.78 -0.58 -4.34
N HIS A 34 10.38 -0.05 -3.25
CA HIS A 34 10.31 1.38 -2.95
C HIS A 34 10.93 2.20 -4.09
N GLN A 35 12.14 1.85 -4.51
CA GLN A 35 12.83 2.49 -5.63
C GLN A 35 11.99 2.45 -6.91
N ASP A 36 11.45 1.29 -7.26
CA ASP A 36 10.66 1.10 -8.47
C ASP A 36 9.36 1.90 -8.43
N ILE A 37 8.72 2.03 -7.26
CA ILE A 37 7.54 2.89 -7.10
C ILE A 37 7.92 4.34 -7.31
N TYR A 38 8.97 4.86 -6.67
CA TYR A 38 9.44 6.24 -6.89
C TYR A 38 9.77 6.52 -8.37
N ASN A 39 10.38 5.56 -9.05
CA ASN A 39 10.71 5.71 -10.47
C ASN A 39 9.47 5.67 -11.39
N CYS A 40 8.41 4.95 -11.01
CA CYS A 40 7.22 4.75 -11.86
C CYS A 40 6.04 5.67 -11.50
N LYS A 41 6.00 6.22 -10.27
CA LYS A 41 4.89 7.01 -9.73
C LYS A 41 5.38 8.42 -9.36
N LYS A 42 5.21 9.38 -10.28
CA LYS A 42 5.66 10.76 -10.05
C LYS A 42 5.02 11.43 -8.84
N GLU A 43 3.81 11.00 -8.47
CA GLU A 43 3.07 11.48 -7.32
C GLU A 43 3.51 10.84 -5.98
N ALA A 44 4.35 9.81 -6.01
CA ALA A 44 4.86 9.15 -4.81
C ALA A 44 6.06 9.92 -4.25
N ASN A 45 5.86 10.71 -3.21
CA ASN A 45 6.95 11.36 -2.46
C ASN A 45 7.24 10.68 -1.12
N ALA A 46 6.34 9.81 -0.67
CA ALA A 46 6.56 8.94 0.48
C ALA A 46 5.85 7.60 0.28
N ILE A 47 6.44 6.54 0.81
CA ILE A 47 5.93 5.17 0.73
C ILE A 47 5.99 4.54 2.12
N VAL A 48 4.89 3.92 2.52
CA VAL A 48 4.80 3.11 3.73
C VAL A 48 4.54 1.66 3.32
N HIS A 49 5.40 0.76 3.78
CA HIS A 49 5.21 -0.68 3.72
C HIS A 49 5.07 -1.23 5.13
N ALA A 50 4.07 -2.07 5.37
CA ALA A 50 3.80 -2.64 6.68
C ALA A 50 3.21 -4.05 6.58
N HIS A 51 3.54 -4.87 7.59
CA HIS A 51 2.93 -6.18 7.83
C HIS A 51 1.81 -6.03 8.88
N SER A 52 0.91 -5.09 8.69
CA SER A 52 -0.17 -4.82 9.64
C SER A 52 -1.18 -5.98 9.67
N THR A 53 -1.73 -6.24 10.84
CA THR A 53 -2.41 -7.52 11.16
C THR A 53 -3.55 -7.84 10.20
N ASN A 54 -4.49 -6.91 10.02
CA ASN A 54 -5.71 -7.17 9.24
C ASN A 54 -5.43 -7.16 7.74
N ALA A 55 -4.61 -6.23 7.26
CA ALA A 55 -4.21 -6.19 5.86
C ALA A 55 -3.44 -7.46 5.46
N THR A 56 -2.53 -7.95 6.32
CA THR A 56 -1.80 -9.21 6.12
C THR A 56 -2.75 -10.41 6.15
N ALA A 57 -3.73 -10.43 7.07
CA ALA A 57 -4.73 -11.49 7.12
C ALA A 57 -5.53 -11.59 5.81
N VAL A 58 -6.02 -10.46 5.27
CA VAL A 58 -6.71 -10.45 3.95
C VAL A 58 -5.75 -10.88 2.84
N ALA A 59 -4.52 -10.35 2.85
CA ALA A 59 -3.50 -10.65 1.84
C ALA A 59 -3.10 -12.14 1.80
N SER A 60 -3.15 -12.85 2.93
CA SER A 60 -2.87 -14.28 3.00
C SER A 60 -3.86 -15.13 2.21
N HIS A 61 -5.07 -14.62 1.96
CA HIS A 61 -6.06 -15.23 1.08
C HIS A 61 -5.86 -14.88 -0.41
N LYS A 62 -4.78 -14.15 -0.75
CA LYS A 62 -4.41 -13.77 -2.14
C LYS A 62 -5.51 -13.02 -2.87
N ARG A 63 -6.36 -12.30 -2.14
CA ARG A 63 -7.50 -11.53 -2.67
C ARG A 63 -7.41 -10.07 -2.29
N GLY A 64 -7.96 -9.20 -3.11
CA GLY A 64 -8.12 -7.78 -2.81
C GLY A 64 -9.38 -7.51 -1.99
N ILE A 65 -9.60 -6.25 -1.66
CA ILE A 65 -10.79 -5.77 -0.96
C ILE A 65 -11.69 -5.07 -1.98
N PRO A 66 -12.92 -5.55 -2.22
CA PRO A 66 -13.87 -4.92 -3.14
C PRO A 66 -14.49 -3.66 -2.53
N SER A 67 -15.27 -2.93 -3.30
CA SER A 67 -16.00 -1.73 -2.87
C SER A 67 -17.18 -2.02 -1.92
N PHE A 68 -16.94 -2.77 -0.84
CA PHE A 68 -17.95 -3.03 0.20
C PHE A 68 -18.23 -1.78 1.05
N HIS A 69 -17.30 -0.84 1.09
CA HIS A 69 -17.36 0.43 1.80
C HIS A 69 -16.79 1.55 0.91
N TYR A 70 -17.37 2.76 0.96
CA TYR A 70 -16.96 3.86 0.07
C TYR A 70 -15.50 4.32 0.30
N MET A 71 -14.98 4.17 1.53
CA MET A 71 -13.60 4.54 1.88
C MET A 71 -12.53 3.71 1.13
N VAL A 72 -12.88 2.59 0.52
CA VAL A 72 -11.99 1.89 -0.43
C VAL A 72 -11.44 2.83 -1.50
N ALA A 73 -12.18 3.90 -1.84
CA ALA A 73 -11.74 4.96 -2.75
C ALA A 73 -10.46 5.68 -2.31
N MET A 74 -10.11 5.66 -1.02
CA MET A 74 -8.87 6.26 -0.51
C MET A 74 -7.62 5.62 -1.13
N ALA A 75 -7.69 4.33 -1.47
CA ALA A 75 -6.64 3.63 -2.21
C ALA A 75 -6.52 4.06 -3.70
N GLY A 76 -7.31 5.03 -4.14
CA GLY A 76 -7.23 5.60 -5.49
C GLY A 76 -8.16 4.95 -6.52
N GLY A 77 -9.00 3.98 -6.13
CA GLY A 77 -9.89 3.28 -7.05
C GLY A 77 -11.12 2.66 -6.41
N ASN A 78 -11.72 1.73 -7.09
CA ASN A 78 -12.94 1.03 -6.64
C ASN A 78 -12.65 -0.30 -5.92
N ASP A 79 -11.39 -0.62 -5.69
CA ASP A 79 -10.91 -1.78 -4.95
C ASP A 79 -9.52 -1.51 -4.37
N ILE A 80 -9.11 -2.30 -3.39
CA ILE A 80 -7.72 -2.44 -2.97
C ILE A 80 -7.23 -3.75 -3.57
N LYS A 81 -6.36 -3.68 -4.58
CA LYS A 81 -5.84 -4.86 -5.27
C LYS A 81 -4.87 -5.63 -4.39
N CYS A 82 -4.75 -6.94 -4.62
CA CYS A 82 -3.71 -7.77 -4.02
C CYS A 82 -2.67 -8.13 -5.09
N ALA A 83 -1.43 -7.70 -4.90
CA ALA A 83 -0.31 -8.07 -5.74
C ALA A 83 -0.02 -9.58 -5.59
N LYS A 84 0.32 -10.25 -6.70
CA LYS A 84 0.70 -11.66 -6.65
C LYS A 84 1.93 -11.87 -5.79
N TYR A 85 1.95 -12.98 -5.06
CA TYR A 85 3.11 -13.37 -4.26
C TYR A 85 4.37 -13.52 -5.11
N ALA A 86 5.47 -13.07 -4.57
CA ALA A 86 6.82 -13.45 -4.96
C ALA A 86 7.73 -13.30 -3.74
N THR A 87 8.86 -13.98 -3.70
CA THR A 87 9.82 -13.90 -2.60
C THR A 87 10.28 -12.46 -2.40
N PHE A 88 10.38 -12.03 -1.12
CA PHE A 88 10.83 -10.69 -0.76
C PHE A 88 12.21 -10.35 -1.38
N GLY A 89 12.44 -9.08 -1.65
CA GLY A 89 13.68 -8.58 -2.26
C GLY A 89 13.86 -8.91 -3.76
N THR A 90 12.90 -9.59 -4.42
CA THR A 90 13.00 -9.95 -5.83
C THR A 90 12.42 -8.88 -6.76
N ARG A 91 12.95 -8.80 -7.98
CA ARG A 91 12.36 -7.98 -9.06
C ARG A 91 10.94 -8.42 -9.43
N GLN A 92 10.62 -9.70 -9.25
CA GLN A 92 9.28 -10.20 -9.53
C GLN A 92 8.26 -9.63 -8.56
N LEU A 93 8.59 -9.52 -7.25
CA LEU A 93 7.74 -8.87 -6.26
C LEU A 93 7.47 -7.42 -6.64
N SER A 94 8.52 -6.67 -6.97
CA SER A 94 8.39 -5.27 -7.38
C SER A 94 7.46 -5.11 -8.60
N ARG A 95 7.62 -5.93 -9.64
CA ARG A 95 6.73 -5.92 -10.81
C ARG A 95 5.28 -6.23 -10.46
N ASN A 96 5.04 -7.19 -9.56
CA ASN A 96 3.69 -7.55 -9.12
C ASN A 96 3.04 -6.40 -8.35
N ILE A 97 3.79 -5.71 -7.48
CA ILE A 97 3.34 -4.53 -6.73
C ILE A 97 2.99 -3.39 -7.70
N LEU A 98 3.88 -3.03 -8.63
CA LEU A 98 3.61 -1.98 -9.63
C LEU A 98 2.36 -2.27 -10.46
N LYS A 99 2.14 -3.54 -10.83
CA LYS A 99 0.92 -3.95 -11.54
C LYS A 99 -0.33 -3.75 -10.69
N ALA A 100 -0.28 -4.06 -9.40
CA ALA A 100 -1.40 -3.85 -8.48
C ALA A 100 -1.66 -2.36 -8.21
N LEU A 101 -0.59 -1.55 -8.16
CA LEU A 101 -0.65 -0.09 -7.99
C LEU A 101 -1.02 0.66 -9.27
N LYS A 102 -1.24 -0.01 -10.42
CA LYS A 102 -1.77 0.68 -11.60
C LYS A 102 -3.10 1.34 -11.23
N ASP A 103 -3.18 2.66 -11.36
CA ASP A 103 -4.33 3.49 -10.99
C ASP A 103 -4.76 3.37 -9.52
N ARG A 104 -3.82 3.02 -8.62
CA ARG A 104 -4.02 2.89 -7.17
C ARG A 104 -2.86 3.54 -6.41
N LYS A 105 -3.16 3.99 -5.18
CA LYS A 105 -2.18 4.52 -4.22
C LYS A 105 -1.78 3.52 -3.14
N ALA A 106 -2.55 2.45 -2.99
CA ALA A 106 -2.26 1.37 -2.06
C ALA A 106 -2.66 0.01 -2.65
N CYS A 107 -1.98 -1.04 -2.20
CA CYS A 107 -2.37 -2.42 -2.48
C CYS A 107 -1.94 -3.36 -1.34
N LEU A 108 -2.60 -4.51 -1.26
CA LEU A 108 -2.15 -5.65 -0.50
C LEU A 108 -1.07 -6.40 -1.29
N ILE A 109 -0.22 -7.14 -0.58
CA ILE A 109 0.80 -8.01 -1.15
C ILE A 109 0.53 -9.43 -0.63
N ALA A 110 0.20 -10.36 -1.53
CA ALA A 110 -0.20 -11.72 -1.17
C ALA A 110 0.80 -12.39 -0.22
N ASN A 111 0.33 -12.96 0.90
CA ASN A 111 1.13 -13.63 1.93
C ASN A 111 2.27 -12.76 2.50
N HIS A 112 2.09 -11.41 2.55
CA HIS A 112 3.16 -10.52 2.93
C HIS A 112 2.64 -9.36 3.80
N GLY A 113 1.88 -8.44 3.23
CA GLY A 113 1.42 -7.24 3.92
C GLY A 113 0.74 -6.25 2.99
N GLN A 114 1.00 -4.96 3.22
CA GLN A 114 0.47 -3.86 2.42
C GLN A 114 1.55 -2.86 2.03
N ILE A 115 1.25 -2.04 1.03
CA ILE A 115 2.01 -0.87 0.67
C ILE A 115 1.08 0.27 0.30
N ALA A 116 1.43 1.48 0.72
CA ALA A 116 0.73 2.71 0.40
C ALA A 116 1.74 3.81 0.06
N PHE A 117 1.39 4.73 -0.84
CA PHE A 117 2.19 5.91 -1.14
C PHE A 117 1.31 7.15 -1.27
N ASP A 118 1.87 8.32 -0.99
CA ASP A 118 1.24 9.61 -1.25
C ASP A 118 2.30 10.73 -1.38
N VAL A 119 1.82 11.98 -1.46
CA VAL A 119 2.63 13.20 -1.68
C VAL A 119 3.55 13.57 -0.52
N ASN A 120 3.36 13.03 0.67
CA ASN A 120 4.24 13.18 1.84
C ASN A 120 4.07 12.01 2.81
N LEU A 121 4.95 11.94 3.81
CA LEU A 121 4.96 10.83 4.78
C LEU A 121 3.67 10.74 5.59
N THR A 122 3.15 11.86 6.07
CA THR A 122 1.89 11.90 6.84
C THR A 122 0.75 11.29 6.02
N LYS A 123 0.58 11.71 4.76
CA LYS A 123 -0.48 11.19 3.89
C LYS A 123 -0.30 9.73 3.50
N ALA A 124 0.94 9.29 3.29
CA ALA A 124 1.23 7.89 3.02
C ALA A 124 0.95 7.01 4.25
N PHE A 125 1.25 7.51 5.45
CA PHE A 125 0.99 6.82 6.71
C PHE A 125 -0.52 6.75 7.00
N GLU A 126 -1.24 7.87 6.92
CA GLU A 126 -2.71 7.92 7.04
C GLU A 126 -3.38 6.92 6.08
N LEU A 127 -2.89 6.83 4.84
CA LEU A 127 -3.42 5.86 3.88
C LEU A 127 -3.14 4.41 4.28
N ALA A 128 -1.95 4.13 4.82
CA ALA A 128 -1.61 2.78 5.30
C ALA A 128 -2.46 2.37 6.50
N GLU A 129 -2.72 3.31 7.45
CA GLU A 129 -3.64 3.09 8.57
C GLU A 129 -5.07 2.84 8.08
N GLU A 130 -5.54 3.62 7.08
CA GLU A 130 -6.87 3.43 6.51
C GLU A 130 -7.00 2.07 5.80
N VAL A 131 -5.96 1.59 5.09
CA VAL A 131 -5.95 0.25 4.49
C VAL A 131 -6.07 -0.83 5.57
N GLU A 132 -5.39 -0.67 6.71
CA GLU A 132 -5.50 -1.59 7.85
C GLU A 132 -6.93 -1.58 8.43
N ASN A 133 -7.49 -0.39 8.64
CA ASN A 133 -8.85 -0.20 9.16
C ASN A 133 -9.91 -0.80 8.21
N ILE A 134 -9.84 -0.52 6.91
CA ILE A 134 -10.71 -1.11 5.89
C ILE A 134 -10.59 -2.63 5.87
N SER A 135 -9.38 -3.16 6.07
CA SER A 135 -9.15 -4.61 6.14
C SER A 135 -9.86 -5.24 7.34
N LEU A 136 -9.78 -4.61 8.52
CA LEU A 136 -10.52 -5.04 9.71
C LEU A 136 -12.04 -5.02 9.48
N GLN A 137 -12.56 -3.92 8.93
CA GLN A 137 -13.98 -3.78 8.61
C GLN A 137 -14.43 -4.86 7.61
N TYR A 138 -13.61 -5.14 6.59
CA TYR A 138 -13.90 -6.19 5.60
C TYR A 138 -13.96 -7.57 6.22
N ILE A 139 -12.97 -7.94 7.04
CA ILE A 139 -12.95 -9.22 7.78
C ILE A 139 -14.20 -9.32 8.68
N THR A 140 -14.52 -8.25 9.39
CA THR A 140 -15.68 -8.22 10.30
C THR A 140 -17.00 -8.35 9.51
N SER A 141 -17.13 -7.66 8.39
CA SER A 141 -18.33 -7.76 7.54
C SER A 141 -18.54 -9.16 6.99
N LEU A 142 -17.48 -9.89 6.66
CA LEU A 142 -17.55 -11.28 6.19
C LEU A 142 -18.09 -12.24 7.24
N LYS A 143 -17.97 -11.94 8.55
CA LYS A 143 -18.60 -12.72 9.64
C LYS A 143 -20.14 -12.62 9.62
N LEU A 144 -20.68 -11.53 9.09
CA LEU A 144 -22.12 -11.33 8.91
C LEU A 144 -22.63 -11.92 7.56
N GLY A 145 -21.72 -12.42 6.74
CA GLY A 145 -22.02 -12.94 5.41
C GLY A 145 -21.35 -12.13 4.30
N LYS A 146 -21.70 -12.38 3.05
CA LYS A 146 -21.13 -11.68 1.90
C LYS A 146 -21.62 -10.23 1.85
N PRO A 147 -20.74 -9.22 1.98
CA PRO A 147 -21.15 -7.81 1.97
C PRO A 147 -21.71 -7.40 0.61
N LYS A 148 -22.65 -6.46 0.63
CA LYS A 148 -23.17 -5.83 -0.60
C LYS A 148 -22.13 -4.86 -1.15
N ILE A 149 -21.87 -4.94 -2.45
CA ILE A 149 -20.82 -4.17 -3.12
C ILE A 149 -21.42 -2.93 -3.78
N LEU A 150 -20.79 -1.77 -3.57
CA LEU A 150 -21.14 -0.53 -4.25
C LEU A 150 -20.88 -0.65 -5.75
N SER A 151 -21.80 -0.12 -6.56
CA SER A 151 -21.66 -0.15 -8.01
C SER A 151 -20.48 0.69 -8.49
N LEU A 152 -19.93 0.36 -9.67
CA LEU A 152 -18.89 1.17 -10.31
C LEU A 152 -19.34 2.63 -10.55
N LYS A 153 -20.63 2.84 -10.84
CA LYS A 153 -21.22 4.17 -11.01
C LYS A 153 -21.13 4.98 -9.69
N GLU A 154 -21.47 4.35 -8.57
CA GLU A 154 -21.39 5.00 -7.25
C GLU A 154 -19.94 5.28 -6.84
N MET A 155 -19.04 4.32 -7.02
CA MET A 155 -17.62 4.53 -6.71
C MET A 155 -16.98 5.64 -7.57
N LYS A 156 -17.39 5.81 -8.84
CA LYS A 156 -16.95 6.96 -9.66
C LYS A 156 -17.38 8.30 -9.05
N LYS A 157 -18.60 8.40 -8.51
CA LYS A 157 -19.07 9.63 -7.81
C LYS A 157 -18.24 9.87 -6.54
N VAL A 158 -17.99 8.82 -5.75
CA VAL A 158 -17.16 8.92 -4.53
C VAL A 158 -15.76 9.42 -4.87
N LEU A 159 -15.10 8.83 -5.87
CA LEU A 159 -13.77 9.24 -6.33
C LEU A 159 -13.73 10.69 -6.83
N SER A 160 -14.78 11.14 -7.53
CA SER A 160 -14.91 12.54 -7.96
C SER A 160 -15.05 13.49 -6.78
N LYS A 161 -15.92 13.17 -5.81
CA LYS A 161 -16.08 13.97 -4.58
C LYS A 161 -14.79 14.03 -3.77
N ALA A 162 -14.09 12.90 -3.60
CA ALA A 162 -12.83 12.84 -2.86
C ALA A 162 -11.72 13.73 -3.47
N LYS A 163 -11.67 13.86 -4.81
CA LYS A 163 -10.75 14.77 -5.49
C LYS A 163 -11.05 16.24 -5.20
N ASN A 164 -12.31 16.60 -5.08
CA ASN A 164 -12.75 17.98 -4.85
C ASN A 164 -12.62 18.37 -3.38
N TYR A 165 -12.85 17.44 -2.45
CA TYR A 165 -12.72 17.66 -1.01
C TYR A 165 -11.30 18.03 -0.56
N LYS A 166 -10.29 17.60 -1.30
CA LYS A 166 -8.87 17.92 -1.04
C LYS A 166 -8.41 19.27 -1.63
N LYS A 167 -9.30 20.01 -2.30
CA LYS A 167 -9.00 21.31 -2.92
C LYS A 167 -9.53 22.51 -2.11
N GLY A 168 -10.28 22.29 -1.04
CA GLY A 168 -10.69 23.26 -0.02
C GLY A 168 -9.84 23.13 1.21
#